data_347844b3503cafb6362dd52928e4d3c1
#
_entry.id   347844b3503cafb6362dd52928e4d3c1
#
_cell.length_a   1.000
_cell.length_b   1.000
_cell.length_c   1.000
_cell.angle_alpha   90.00
_cell.angle_beta   90.00
_cell.angle_gamma   90.00
#
_symmetry.space_group_name_H-M   'P 1'
#
loop_
_entity.id
_entity.type
_entity.pdbx_description
1 polymer ?
#
loop_
_entity_poly.entity_id
_entity_poly.type
_entity_poly.pdbx_seq_one_letter_code
_entity_poly.pdbx_strand_id
1 'polypeptide(L)'
;MGATIGVLCGVLCGALLDAILGTLVRRAEWRAECSAAHPMSFRVQIQPANLGLEVQRDEPILMAAIRHGVGLPYGCRDGACGSCKCRLLAGRVIHGAHQPKALSEVEELAGFILTCCATPQTDCTIEAHQVPAAGEFTVLKMPTRVLSITRAAPDVIVLRLQLPGNQNFQFHAGQSIDFILQGGARRSYSMANSPTRLGQPAAIELHLRHMPGGLFTDHAFAALKERDILRIEGPFGQFQVKPTDTKPIVLLASGTGFAPIKAILEQLQDWGDARPVRLYWGCRVRADVYQHAWAEQAEMDMPNLRYVPVLSEPREADAWRGRVGLVHEVVMADLPDLSGHQVYACGAPVMVHAAQRDLALRCGLPADEFFADAFTSAADRVLA
;
A
#
# COMPACT_ATOMS: atom_id res chain seq x y z
N MET A 1 72.61 9.07 57.08
CA MET A 1 71.61 9.77 56.24
C MET A 1 71.45 8.98 54.88
N GLY A 2 70.87 7.82 54.86
CA GLY A 2 70.85 6.98 53.64
C GLY A 2 69.73 5.96 53.55
N ALA A 3 68.79 5.91 54.50
CA ALA A 3 67.79 4.87 54.55
C ALA A 3 66.32 5.31 54.33
N THR A 4 66.09 6.64 54.19
CA THR A 4 64.66 7.14 54.11
C THR A 4 64.19 7.53 52.71
N ILE A 5 65.04 7.53 51.69
CA ILE A 5 64.69 7.94 50.32
C ILE A 5 64.19 6.70 49.47
N GLY A 6 64.58 5.47 49.81
CA GLY A 6 64.24 4.28 49.06
C GLY A 6 62.77 3.80 49.23
N VAL A 7 62.13 4.09 50.37
CA VAL A 7 60.77 3.59 50.67
C VAL A 7 59.71 4.53 50.05
N LEU A 8 59.99 5.81 49.91
CA LEU A 8 58.98 6.72 49.24
C LEU A 8 58.91 6.53 47.73
N CYS A 9 59.96 6.09 47.06
CA CYS A 9 59.95 5.89 45.62
C CYS A 9 59.20 4.61 45.20
N GLY A 10 59.25 3.57 46.05
CA GLY A 10 58.53 2.31 45.81
C GLY A 10 57.00 2.44 45.96
N VAL A 11 56.53 3.20 46.94
CA VAL A 11 55.07 3.38 47.19
C VAL A 11 54.44 4.28 46.13
N LEU A 12 55.15 5.30 45.64
CA LEU A 12 54.66 6.19 44.57
C LEU A 12 54.64 5.45 43.20
N CYS A 13 55.59 4.56 42.95
CA CYS A 13 55.62 3.79 41.69
C CYS A 13 54.52 2.73 41.65
N GLY A 14 54.21 2.06 42.79
CA GLY A 14 53.13 1.11 42.92
C GLY A 14 51.74 1.74 42.73
N ALA A 15 51.51 2.91 43.37
CA ALA A 15 50.24 3.62 43.26
C ALA A 15 49.98 4.17 41.83
N LEU A 16 51.04 4.56 41.10
CA LEU A 16 50.91 4.97 39.69
C LEU A 16 50.64 3.77 38.75
N LEU A 17 51.25 2.61 39.00
CA LEU A 17 51.00 1.42 38.22
C LEU A 17 49.56 0.91 38.43
N ASP A 18 49.03 0.93 39.65
CA ASP A 18 47.66 0.50 39.94
C ASP A 18 46.61 1.46 39.33
N ALA A 19 46.92 2.79 39.33
CA ALA A 19 46.05 3.77 38.69
C ALA A 19 46.04 3.63 37.15
N ILE A 20 47.18 3.30 36.54
CA ILE A 20 47.30 3.06 35.10
C ILE A 20 46.67 1.73 34.70
N LEU A 21 46.87 0.65 35.45
CA LEU A 21 46.22 -0.65 35.24
C LEU A 21 44.69 -0.55 35.41
N GLY A 22 44.22 0.12 36.47
CA GLY A 22 42.81 0.37 36.70
C GLY A 22 42.13 1.19 35.61
N THR A 23 42.83 2.14 35.00
CA THR A 23 42.31 2.91 33.84
C THR A 23 42.35 2.12 32.53
N LEU A 24 43.35 1.24 32.35
CA LEU A 24 43.43 0.38 31.18
C LEU A 24 42.36 -0.75 31.24
N VAL A 25 42.14 -1.33 32.41
CA VAL A 25 41.07 -2.33 32.61
C VAL A 25 39.70 -1.70 32.38
N ARG A 26 39.40 -0.52 32.95
CA ARG A 26 38.11 0.16 32.68
C ARG A 26 37.96 0.60 31.23
N ARG A 27 39.03 0.96 30.53
CA ARG A 27 39.00 1.24 29.09
C ARG A 27 38.77 -0.02 28.26
N ALA A 28 39.30 -1.16 28.71
CA ALA A 28 39.05 -2.45 28.06
C ALA A 28 37.62 -2.93 28.28
N GLU A 29 37.08 -2.78 29.49
CA GLU A 29 35.70 -3.07 29.83
C GLU A 29 34.75 -2.13 29.09
N TRP A 30 35.03 -0.84 29.01
CA TRP A 30 34.23 0.14 28.25
C TRP A 30 34.28 -0.12 26.73
N ARG A 31 35.43 -0.60 26.19
CA ARG A 31 35.52 -1.05 24.80
C ARG A 31 34.79 -2.40 24.54
N ALA A 32 34.75 -3.27 25.53
CA ALA A 32 33.99 -4.52 25.43
C ALA A 32 32.46 -4.27 25.48
N GLU A 33 32.00 -3.34 26.31
CA GLU A 33 30.60 -2.94 26.35
C GLU A 33 30.16 -2.13 25.10
N CYS A 34 31.04 -1.30 24.52
CA CYS A 34 30.80 -0.63 23.25
C CYS A 34 30.94 -1.54 22.02
N SER A 35 31.50 -2.74 22.16
CA SER A 35 31.72 -3.71 21.08
C SER A 35 30.67 -4.84 21.05
N ALA A 36 29.57 -4.72 21.78
CA ALA A 36 28.37 -5.46 21.44
C ALA A 36 27.88 -4.92 20.10
N ALA A 37 28.44 -5.43 19.00
CA ALA A 37 27.99 -5.13 17.65
C ALA A 37 26.49 -5.43 17.60
N HIS A 38 25.67 -4.38 17.64
CA HIS A 38 24.25 -4.55 17.41
C HIS A 38 24.11 -5.18 16.03
N PRO A 39 23.32 -6.23 15.87
CA PRO A 39 23.19 -6.90 14.58
C PRO A 39 22.81 -5.85 13.52
N MET A 40 23.49 -5.92 12.38
CA MET A 40 23.23 -5.04 11.23
C MET A 40 21.91 -5.36 10.56
N SER A 41 21.38 -6.55 10.79
CA SER A 41 20.11 -7.06 10.24
C SER A 41 19.45 -8.04 11.20
N PHE A 42 18.16 -8.27 11.01
CA PHE A 42 17.32 -9.20 11.72
C PHE A 42 16.64 -10.15 10.75
N ARG A 43 16.42 -11.38 11.19
CA ARG A 43 15.64 -12.35 10.41
C ARG A 43 14.17 -12.23 10.76
N VAL A 44 13.31 -12.04 9.75
CA VAL A 44 11.85 -12.06 9.90
C VAL A 44 11.29 -13.29 9.19
N GLN A 45 10.64 -14.16 9.95
CA GLN A 45 9.97 -15.35 9.45
C GLN A 45 8.48 -15.08 9.25
N ILE A 46 7.94 -15.42 8.08
CA ILE A 46 6.54 -15.19 7.72
C ILE A 46 5.79 -16.52 7.73
N GLN A 47 4.74 -16.61 8.53
CA GLN A 47 3.87 -17.78 8.65
C GLN A 47 2.48 -17.46 8.04
N PRO A 48 1.74 -18.45 7.49
CA PRO A 48 2.09 -19.86 7.34
C PRO A 48 3.00 -20.18 6.13
N ALA A 49 3.33 -19.16 5.29
CA ALA A 49 4.12 -19.36 4.06
C ALA A 49 5.53 -19.90 4.28
N ASN A 50 6.01 -19.91 5.52
CA ASN A 50 7.36 -20.36 5.93
C ASN A 50 8.50 -19.69 5.15
N LEU A 51 8.33 -18.40 4.81
CA LEU A 51 9.30 -17.58 4.12
C LEU A 51 10.12 -16.77 5.12
N GLY A 52 11.45 -16.72 4.93
CA GLY A 52 12.36 -15.89 5.72
C GLY A 52 12.91 -14.75 4.90
N LEU A 53 13.01 -13.56 5.49
CA LEU A 53 13.67 -12.40 4.89
C LEU A 53 14.64 -11.76 5.87
N GLU A 54 15.68 -11.15 5.33
CA GLU A 54 16.63 -10.36 6.08
C GLU A 54 16.25 -8.89 6.01
N VAL A 55 16.01 -8.28 7.18
CA VAL A 55 15.60 -6.89 7.35
C VAL A 55 16.74 -6.12 7.99
N GLN A 56 17.19 -5.04 7.38
CA GLN A 56 18.24 -4.19 7.93
C GLN A 56 17.74 -3.47 9.19
N ARG A 57 18.66 -3.07 10.05
CA ARG A 57 18.36 -2.53 11.39
C ARG A 57 17.32 -1.42 11.42
N ASP A 58 17.37 -0.48 10.48
CA ASP A 58 16.49 0.69 10.44
C ASP A 58 15.50 0.61 9.26
N GLU A 59 15.29 -0.60 8.73
CA GLU A 59 14.41 -0.84 7.60
C GLU A 59 13.05 -1.35 8.09
N PRO A 60 11.91 -0.81 7.63
CA PRO A 60 10.60 -1.39 7.86
C PRO A 60 10.48 -2.79 7.21
N ILE A 61 9.79 -3.71 7.88
CA ILE A 61 9.62 -5.10 7.42
C ILE A 61 9.08 -5.16 5.98
N LEU A 62 8.10 -4.32 5.64
CA LEU A 62 7.54 -4.27 4.29
C LEU A 62 8.56 -3.85 3.23
N MET A 63 9.45 -2.92 3.55
CA MET A 63 10.46 -2.47 2.59
C MET A 63 11.48 -3.57 2.28
N ALA A 64 11.88 -4.33 3.30
CA ALA A 64 12.69 -5.52 3.11
C ALA A 64 11.93 -6.58 2.29
N ALA A 65 10.65 -6.82 2.57
CA ALA A 65 9.82 -7.75 1.80
C ALA A 65 9.78 -7.37 0.31
N ILE A 66 9.53 -6.10 -0.01
CA ILE A 66 9.55 -5.58 -1.40
C ILE A 66 10.93 -5.79 -2.03
N ARG A 67 12.01 -5.49 -1.30
CA ARG A 67 13.40 -5.65 -1.79
C ARG A 67 13.76 -7.11 -2.08
N HIS A 68 13.22 -8.03 -1.30
CA HIS A 68 13.42 -9.49 -1.48
C HIS A 68 12.39 -10.13 -2.41
N GLY A 69 11.44 -9.35 -2.95
CA GLY A 69 10.36 -9.85 -3.80
C GLY A 69 9.34 -10.70 -3.04
N VAL A 70 9.26 -10.59 -1.71
CA VAL A 70 8.28 -11.29 -0.89
C VAL A 70 7.00 -10.48 -0.80
N GLY A 71 5.88 -11.06 -1.21
CA GLY A 71 4.58 -10.40 -1.27
C GLY A 71 3.89 -10.35 0.09
N LEU A 72 4.18 -9.36 0.95
CA LEU A 72 3.32 -9.04 2.09
C LEU A 72 2.13 -8.18 1.64
N PRO A 73 0.94 -8.29 2.28
CA PRO A 73 -0.17 -7.39 2.00
C PRO A 73 0.22 -5.94 2.32
N TYR A 74 -0.11 -4.99 1.43
CA TYR A 74 0.07 -3.56 1.69
C TYR A 74 -0.77 -2.68 0.76
N GLY A 75 -0.96 -1.42 1.16
CA GLY A 75 -1.59 -0.36 0.37
C GLY A 75 -0.73 0.91 0.42
N CYS A 76 -1.02 1.85 1.32
CA CYS A 76 -0.41 3.19 1.39
C CYS A 76 1.10 3.23 1.67
N ARG A 77 1.66 2.23 2.35
CA ARG A 77 3.07 2.13 2.79
C ARG A 77 3.54 3.20 3.80
N ASP A 78 2.62 3.94 4.41
CA ASP A 78 2.89 5.07 5.31
C ASP A 78 2.07 5.04 6.61
N GLY A 79 1.58 3.89 7.01
CA GLY A 79 0.88 3.70 8.28
C GLY A 79 -0.55 4.21 8.34
N ALA A 80 -1.17 4.61 7.22
CA ALA A 80 -2.46 5.29 7.25
C ALA A 80 -3.67 4.40 6.93
N CYS A 81 -3.51 3.29 6.19
CA CYS A 81 -4.64 2.50 5.68
C CYS A 81 -4.92 1.18 6.41
N GLY A 82 -3.96 0.63 7.14
CA GLY A 82 -4.11 -0.65 7.84
C GLY A 82 -3.97 -1.92 6.97
N SER A 83 -3.84 -1.79 5.63
CA SER A 83 -3.78 -2.96 4.72
C SER A 83 -2.57 -3.88 4.95
N CYS A 84 -1.51 -3.39 5.59
CA CYS A 84 -0.31 -4.14 5.93
C CYS A 84 -0.33 -4.69 7.37
N LYS A 85 -1.48 -4.70 8.04
CA LYS A 85 -1.62 -5.18 9.42
C LYS A 85 -1.40 -6.69 9.47
N CYS A 86 -0.44 -7.11 10.31
CA CYS A 86 -0.10 -8.50 10.57
C CYS A 86 -0.03 -8.75 12.07
N ARG A 87 -0.03 -10.02 12.48
CA ARG A 87 0.20 -10.39 13.87
C ARG A 87 1.67 -10.72 14.09
N LEU A 88 2.28 -10.13 15.11
CA LEU A 88 3.60 -10.48 15.60
C LEU A 88 3.47 -11.70 16.53
N LEU A 89 3.99 -12.84 16.10
CA LEU A 89 3.95 -14.10 16.87
C LEU A 89 5.13 -14.22 17.83
N ALA A 90 6.30 -13.68 17.43
CA ALA A 90 7.50 -13.69 18.25
C ALA A 90 8.44 -12.54 17.87
N GLY A 91 9.29 -12.11 18.80
CA GLY A 91 10.24 -11.02 18.62
C GLY A 91 9.71 -9.68 19.12
N ARG A 92 10.41 -8.59 18.75
CA ARG A 92 10.06 -7.21 19.10
C ARG A 92 10.28 -6.30 17.91
N VAL A 93 9.37 -5.34 17.74
CA VAL A 93 9.46 -4.26 16.75
C VAL A 93 9.30 -2.90 17.42
N ILE A 94 9.76 -1.85 16.75
CA ILE A 94 9.40 -0.47 17.05
C ILE A 94 8.50 0.01 15.92
N HIS A 95 7.35 0.60 16.26
CA HIS A 95 6.50 1.25 15.28
C HIS A 95 6.98 2.66 15.00
N GLY A 96 7.08 3.03 13.73
CA GLY A 96 7.15 4.40 13.28
C GLY A 96 5.77 5.07 13.35
N ALA A 97 5.71 6.32 12.88
CA ALA A 97 4.47 7.09 12.81
C ALA A 97 3.38 6.36 12.04
N HIS A 98 2.18 6.27 12.62
CA HIS A 98 1.01 5.65 12.01
C HIS A 98 -0.28 6.25 12.55
N GLN A 99 -1.39 6.01 11.86
CA GLN A 99 -2.72 6.48 12.25
C GLN A 99 -3.38 5.51 13.24
N PRO A 100 -3.99 6.00 14.34
CA PRO A 100 -4.72 5.15 15.28
C PRO A 100 -5.85 4.33 14.63
N LYS A 101 -6.44 4.84 13.55
CA LYS A 101 -7.45 4.09 12.77
C LYS A 101 -6.86 2.91 11.99
N ALA A 102 -5.55 2.95 11.67
CA ALA A 102 -4.86 1.86 10.98
C ALA A 102 -4.34 0.80 11.97
N LEU A 103 -3.89 1.22 13.15
CA LEU A 103 -3.48 0.36 14.26
C LEU A 103 -3.79 1.10 15.57
N SER A 104 -4.78 0.63 16.30
CA SER A 104 -5.13 1.17 17.61
C SER A 104 -4.20 0.63 18.70
N GLU A 105 -4.08 1.35 19.82
CA GLU A 105 -3.30 0.89 20.98
C GLU A 105 -3.76 -0.49 21.49
N VAL A 106 -5.07 -0.77 21.42
CA VAL A 106 -5.62 -2.08 21.82
C VAL A 106 -5.11 -3.19 20.88
N GLU A 107 -5.07 -2.94 19.59
CA GLU A 107 -4.56 -3.91 18.61
C GLU A 107 -3.05 -4.08 18.76
N GLU A 108 -2.30 -3.01 19.02
CA GLU A 108 -0.86 -3.08 19.25
C GLU A 108 -0.56 -3.92 20.52
N LEU A 109 -1.29 -3.69 21.61
CA LEU A 109 -1.22 -4.51 22.82
C LEU A 109 -1.63 -5.98 22.56
N ALA A 110 -2.52 -6.23 21.61
CA ALA A 110 -2.90 -7.57 21.18
C ALA A 110 -1.87 -8.24 20.24
N GLY A 111 -0.75 -7.56 19.95
CA GLY A 111 0.35 -8.06 19.14
C GLY A 111 0.18 -7.82 17.63
N PHE A 112 -0.70 -6.92 17.20
CA PHE A 112 -0.75 -6.51 15.80
C PHE A 112 0.31 -5.46 15.49
N ILE A 113 0.82 -5.50 14.26
CA ILE A 113 1.82 -4.57 13.74
C ILE A 113 1.42 -4.09 12.33
N LEU A 114 1.91 -2.92 11.93
CA LEU A 114 1.88 -2.47 10.54
C LEU A 114 3.26 -2.68 9.92
N THR A 115 3.41 -3.64 9.03
CA THR A 115 4.72 -3.99 8.44
C THR A 115 5.38 -2.84 7.69
N CYS A 116 4.61 -1.86 7.21
CA CYS A 116 5.15 -0.66 6.53
C CYS A 116 5.81 0.35 7.50
N CYS A 117 5.51 0.27 8.80
CA CYS A 117 6.03 1.17 9.83
C CYS A 117 6.81 0.42 10.93
N ALA A 118 6.69 -0.91 11.00
CA ALA A 118 7.34 -1.74 12.01
C ALA A 118 8.77 -2.06 11.61
N THR A 119 9.73 -1.69 12.46
CA THR A 119 11.15 -1.96 12.32
C THR A 119 11.56 -3.00 13.37
N PRO A 120 12.13 -4.14 12.99
CA PRO A 120 12.52 -5.19 13.94
C PRO A 120 13.64 -4.76 14.86
N GLN A 121 13.57 -5.18 16.11
CA GLN A 121 14.62 -5.00 17.14
C GLN A 121 15.27 -6.32 17.55
N THR A 122 14.67 -7.42 17.17
CA THR A 122 15.15 -8.80 17.34
C THR A 122 14.71 -9.59 16.11
N ASP A 123 15.17 -10.82 15.98
CA ASP A 123 14.55 -11.77 15.06
C ASP A 123 13.05 -11.88 15.39
N CYS A 124 12.22 -11.89 14.36
CA CYS A 124 10.76 -11.85 14.48
C CYS A 124 10.10 -13.00 13.72
N THR A 125 8.91 -13.39 14.19
CA THR A 125 7.98 -14.22 13.43
C THR A 125 6.66 -13.47 13.32
N ILE A 126 6.17 -13.30 12.10
CA ILE A 126 4.89 -12.65 11.82
C ILE A 126 3.92 -13.62 11.13
N GLU A 127 2.64 -13.45 11.39
CA GLU A 127 1.57 -14.15 10.70
C GLU A 127 0.96 -13.22 9.66
N ALA A 128 1.16 -13.56 8.38
CA ALA A 128 0.58 -12.84 7.26
C ALA A 128 -0.15 -13.83 6.36
N HIS A 129 -1.46 -13.67 6.26
CA HIS A 129 -2.30 -14.37 5.29
C HIS A 129 -2.15 -13.69 3.93
N GLN A 130 -2.40 -14.40 2.84
CA GLN A 130 -2.30 -13.87 1.47
C GLN A 130 -0.87 -13.42 1.08
N VAL A 131 0.13 -14.25 1.39
CA VAL A 131 1.51 -14.06 0.90
C VAL A 131 1.62 -14.69 -0.49
N PRO A 132 1.51 -13.92 -1.60
CA PRO A 132 1.76 -14.47 -2.94
C PRO A 132 3.21 -14.93 -3.05
N ALA A 133 3.47 -15.82 -4.00
CA ALA A 133 4.84 -16.21 -4.34
C ALA A 133 5.69 -14.96 -4.62
N ALA A 134 6.96 -15.00 -4.21
CA ALA A 134 7.89 -13.89 -4.32
C ALA A 134 7.84 -13.22 -5.70
N GLY A 135 7.73 -11.92 -5.69
CA GLY A 135 7.65 -10.96 -6.78
C GLY A 135 7.65 -11.48 -8.20
N GLU A 136 6.46 -11.62 -8.77
CA GLU A 136 6.29 -12.07 -10.15
C GLU A 136 6.87 -11.06 -11.14
N PHE A 137 6.92 -9.77 -10.75
CA PHE A 137 7.45 -8.69 -11.60
C PHE A 137 8.47 -7.81 -10.86
N THR A 138 9.54 -7.49 -11.56
CA THR A 138 10.59 -6.61 -11.03
C THR A 138 10.10 -5.16 -10.96
N VAL A 139 10.33 -4.51 -9.82
CA VAL A 139 10.10 -3.07 -9.67
C VAL A 139 11.14 -2.30 -10.49
N LEU A 140 10.67 -1.50 -11.43
CA LEU A 140 11.50 -0.71 -12.33
C LEU A 140 11.36 0.79 -12.06
N LYS A 141 12.48 1.51 -12.14
CA LYS A 141 12.50 2.99 -12.22
C LYS A 141 12.72 3.41 -13.66
N MET A 142 11.80 4.20 -14.21
CA MET A 142 11.90 4.61 -15.60
C MET A 142 11.31 5.99 -15.84
N PRO A 143 11.79 6.71 -16.88
CA PRO A 143 11.10 7.87 -17.40
C PRO A 143 9.87 7.42 -18.20
N THR A 144 8.80 8.16 -18.12
CA THR A 144 7.62 8.01 -18.98
C THR A 144 7.29 9.33 -19.62
N ARG A 145 6.62 9.30 -20.77
CA ARG A 145 6.19 10.51 -21.47
C ARG A 145 4.69 10.66 -21.36
N VAL A 146 4.22 11.85 -21.03
CA VAL A 146 2.79 12.18 -21.08
C VAL A 146 2.30 12.03 -22.52
N LEU A 147 1.42 11.07 -22.75
CA LEU A 147 0.83 10.78 -24.06
C LEU A 147 -0.44 11.63 -24.27
N SER A 148 -1.31 11.68 -23.28
CA SER A 148 -2.52 12.51 -23.30
C SER A 148 -3.00 12.85 -21.88
N ILE A 149 -3.71 13.98 -21.77
CA ILE A 149 -4.39 14.44 -20.55
C ILE A 149 -5.82 14.76 -20.93
N THR A 150 -6.78 14.01 -20.40
CA THR A 150 -8.20 14.22 -20.67
C THR A 150 -8.92 14.62 -19.39
N ARG A 151 -9.61 15.76 -19.38
CA ARG A 151 -10.45 16.14 -18.25
C ARG A 151 -11.74 15.33 -18.29
N ALA A 152 -11.89 14.40 -17.34
CA ALA A 152 -13.03 13.50 -17.27
C ALA A 152 -14.14 14.02 -16.33
N ALA A 153 -13.78 14.85 -15.33
CA ALA A 153 -14.69 15.59 -14.45
C ALA A 153 -14.03 16.92 -14.03
N PRO A 154 -14.73 17.84 -13.37
CA PRO A 154 -14.15 19.11 -12.94
C PRO A 154 -12.88 18.95 -12.09
N ASP A 155 -12.81 17.89 -11.29
CA ASP A 155 -11.70 17.57 -10.40
C ASP A 155 -10.98 16.25 -10.75
N VAL A 156 -11.25 15.66 -11.93
CA VAL A 156 -10.61 14.39 -12.36
C VAL A 156 -10.03 14.53 -13.75
N ILE A 157 -8.76 14.10 -13.90
CA ILE A 157 -8.12 13.90 -15.19
C ILE A 157 -7.77 12.42 -15.39
N VAL A 158 -7.88 11.96 -16.63
CA VAL A 158 -7.33 10.70 -17.10
C VAL A 158 -5.99 11.02 -17.77
N LEU A 159 -4.91 10.48 -17.21
CA LEU A 159 -3.54 10.69 -17.67
C LEU A 159 -3.03 9.39 -18.30
N ARG A 160 -2.60 9.46 -19.55
CA ARG A 160 -1.92 8.33 -20.19
C ARG A 160 -0.43 8.59 -20.30
N LEU A 161 0.37 7.63 -19.84
CA LEU A 161 1.83 7.70 -19.83
C LEU A 161 2.41 6.64 -20.77
N GLN A 162 3.07 7.08 -21.80
CA GLN A 162 3.82 6.22 -22.71
C GLN A 162 5.03 5.61 -21.98
N LEU A 163 5.12 4.29 -22.04
CA LEU A 163 6.25 3.53 -21.50
C LEU A 163 7.45 3.55 -22.49
N PRO A 164 8.70 3.48 -21.99
CA PRO A 164 9.87 3.34 -22.82
C PRO A 164 9.84 2.01 -23.61
N GLY A 165 10.07 2.05 -24.91
CA GLY A 165 10.05 0.85 -25.77
C GLY A 165 11.16 -0.18 -25.48
N ASN A 166 12.18 0.20 -24.72
CA ASN A 166 13.30 -0.66 -24.32
C ASN A 166 13.16 -1.25 -22.91
N GLN A 167 12.02 -1.06 -22.25
CA GLN A 167 11.73 -1.57 -20.91
C GLN A 167 10.56 -2.55 -20.99
N ASN A 168 10.74 -3.73 -20.43
CA ASN A 168 9.66 -4.70 -20.27
C ASN A 168 8.94 -4.46 -18.93
N PHE A 169 8.06 -3.47 -18.91
CA PHE A 169 7.26 -3.18 -17.72
C PHE A 169 6.05 -4.10 -17.66
N GLN A 170 6.06 -5.02 -16.70
CA GLN A 170 5.00 -5.98 -16.46
C GLN A 170 4.31 -5.65 -15.12
N PHE A 171 3.00 -5.84 -15.06
CA PHE A 171 2.21 -5.60 -13.85
C PHE A 171 0.91 -6.41 -13.87
N HIS A 172 0.25 -6.54 -12.73
CA HIS A 172 -1.11 -7.05 -12.63
C HIS A 172 -2.13 -5.91 -12.60
N ALA A 173 -3.31 -6.15 -13.17
CA ALA A 173 -4.43 -5.22 -13.03
C ALA A 173 -4.76 -4.99 -11.55
N GLY A 174 -4.90 -3.72 -11.16
CA GLY A 174 -5.09 -3.30 -9.77
C GLY A 174 -3.82 -2.83 -9.06
N GLN A 175 -2.63 -3.08 -9.63
CA GLN A 175 -1.38 -2.54 -9.09
C GLN A 175 -1.21 -1.05 -9.37
N SER A 176 -0.27 -0.43 -8.67
CA SER A 176 0.03 1.01 -8.71
C SER A 176 1.47 1.30 -9.12
N ILE A 177 1.71 2.55 -9.51
CA ILE A 177 3.04 3.15 -9.67
C ILE A 177 3.22 4.30 -8.69
N ASP A 178 4.46 4.65 -8.41
CA ASP A 178 4.83 5.89 -7.74
C ASP A 178 5.40 6.89 -8.74
N PHE A 179 4.91 8.13 -8.72
CA PHE A 179 5.67 9.24 -9.27
C PHE A 179 6.82 9.61 -8.33
N ILE A 180 8.01 9.79 -8.89
CA ILE A 180 9.18 10.30 -8.18
C ILE A 180 9.26 11.80 -8.46
N LEU A 181 8.90 12.60 -7.46
CA LEU A 181 8.87 14.06 -7.56
C LEU A 181 10.22 14.69 -7.22
N GLN A 182 10.37 15.99 -7.49
CA GLN A 182 11.52 16.76 -7.03
C GLN A 182 11.67 16.66 -5.51
N GLY A 183 12.90 16.57 -5.03
CA GLY A 183 13.18 16.34 -3.61
C GLY A 183 12.97 14.90 -3.13
N GLY A 184 12.66 13.95 -4.02
CA GLY A 184 12.51 12.53 -3.69
C GLY A 184 11.15 12.14 -3.13
N ALA A 185 10.22 13.08 -2.99
CA ALA A 185 8.85 12.77 -2.57
C ALA A 185 8.16 11.84 -3.58
N ARG A 186 7.28 10.96 -3.07
CA ARG A 186 6.58 9.95 -3.87
C ARG A 186 5.07 10.12 -3.76
N ARG A 187 4.36 9.83 -4.85
CA ARG A 187 2.90 9.79 -4.89
C ARG A 187 2.44 8.59 -5.69
N SER A 188 1.67 7.72 -5.04
CA SER A 188 1.17 6.47 -5.61
C SER A 188 -0.13 6.70 -6.37
N TYR A 189 -0.25 6.06 -7.53
CA TYR A 189 -1.48 6.04 -8.33
C TYR A 189 -1.68 4.64 -8.92
N SER A 190 -2.89 4.13 -8.78
CA SER A 190 -3.27 2.83 -9.34
C SER A 190 -3.42 2.93 -10.86
N MET A 191 -2.93 1.90 -11.56
CA MET A 191 -3.11 1.79 -13.00
C MET A 191 -4.55 1.43 -13.34
N ALA A 192 -5.11 2.10 -14.33
CA ALA A 192 -6.53 2.02 -14.70
C ALA A 192 -6.80 1.19 -15.96
N ASN A 193 -5.77 0.63 -16.56
CA ASN A 193 -5.90 -0.31 -17.67
C ASN A 193 -5.22 -1.64 -17.37
N SER A 194 -5.72 -2.71 -17.99
CA SER A 194 -5.09 -4.04 -17.87
C SER A 194 -3.74 -4.07 -18.61
N PRO A 195 -2.81 -4.97 -18.20
CA PRO A 195 -1.51 -5.10 -18.86
C PRO A 195 -1.62 -5.53 -20.35
N THR A 196 -2.71 -6.15 -20.74
CA THR A 196 -3.01 -6.55 -22.13
C THR A 196 -3.51 -5.39 -22.98
N ARG A 197 -3.96 -4.27 -22.37
CA ARG A 197 -4.56 -3.11 -23.05
C ARG A 197 -3.66 -1.86 -23.02
N LEU A 198 -2.35 -2.04 -23.09
CA LEU A 198 -1.42 -0.92 -23.14
C LEU A 198 -1.51 -0.10 -24.43
N GLY A 199 -1.94 -0.72 -25.53
CA GLY A 199 -2.04 -0.06 -26.85
C GLY A 199 -0.72 0.15 -27.56
N GLN A 200 -0.73 0.95 -28.62
CA GLN A 200 0.46 1.33 -29.38
C GLN A 200 0.45 2.84 -29.66
N PRO A 201 1.41 3.61 -29.09
CA PRO A 201 2.50 3.15 -28.22
C PRO A 201 1.99 2.62 -26.88
N ALA A 202 2.77 1.69 -26.26
CA ALA A 202 2.42 1.12 -24.97
C ALA A 202 2.31 2.23 -23.92
N ALA A 203 1.18 2.31 -23.24
CA ALA A 203 0.91 3.34 -22.23
C ALA A 203 0.07 2.80 -21.08
N ILE A 204 0.43 3.19 -19.85
CA ILE A 204 -0.42 3.03 -18.67
C ILE A 204 -1.38 4.19 -18.56
N GLU A 205 -2.57 3.92 -18.01
CA GLU A 205 -3.63 4.89 -17.74
C GLU A 205 -3.76 5.09 -16.24
N LEU A 206 -3.90 6.34 -15.81
CA LEU A 206 -4.07 6.75 -14.41
C LEU A 206 -5.22 7.72 -14.30
N HIS A 207 -6.04 7.60 -13.25
CA HIS A 207 -7.10 8.54 -12.95
C HIS A 207 -6.69 9.39 -11.74
N LEU A 208 -6.50 10.68 -11.93
CA LEU A 208 -6.03 11.60 -10.92
C LEU A 208 -7.14 12.53 -10.48
N ARG A 209 -7.46 12.56 -9.18
CA ARG A 209 -8.33 13.56 -8.59
C ARG A 209 -7.51 14.72 -8.09
N HIS A 210 -7.96 15.94 -8.37
CA HIS A 210 -7.36 17.15 -7.83
C HIS A 210 -7.55 17.22 -6.32
N MET A 211 -6.43 17.29 -5.61
CA MET A 211 -6.39 17.54 -4.18
C MET A 211 -5.72 18.90 -3.97
N PRO A 212 -6.46 19.96 -3.62
CA PRO A 212 -5.87 21.30 -3.40
C PRO A 212 -4.72 21.24 -2.38
N GLY A 213 -3.57 21.85 -2.72
CA GLY A 213 -2.34 21.74 -1.94
C GLY A 213 -1.55 20.45 -2.17
N GLY A 214 -2.01 19.58 -3.05
CA GLY A 214 -1.34 18.32 -3.38
C GLY A 214 -0.10 18.53 -4.24
N LEU A 215 1.07 18.10 -3.77
CA LEU A 215 2.37 18.30 -4.45
C LEU A 215 2.38 17.90 -5.93
N PHE A 216 1.68 16.85 -6.30
CA PHE A 216 1.60 16.39 -7.68
C PHE A 216 0.33 16.84 -8.37
N THR A 217 -0.82 16.80 -7.70
CA THR A 217 -2.11 17.10 -8.34
C THR A 217 -2.24 18.56 -8.73
N ASP A 218 -1.75 19.50 -7.92
CA ASP A 218 -1.75 20.93 -8.31
C ASP A 218 -0.93 21.16 -9.58
N HIS A 219 0.25 20.54 -9.69
CA HIS A 219 1.06 20.58 -10.90
C HIS A 219 0.34 19.90 -12.07
N ALA A 220 -0.24 18.72 -11.86
CA ALA A 220 -0.91 17.94 -12.90
C ALA A 220 -2.12 18.67 -13.49
N PHE A 221 -2.84 19.48 -12.68
CA PHE A 221 -4.01 20.21 -13.12
C PHE A 221 -3.71 21.61 -13.69
N ALA A 222 -2.59 22.23 -13.27
CA ALA A 222 -2.26 23.62 -13.66
C ALA A 222 -1.19 23.70 -14.77
N ALA A 223 -0.22 22.78 -14.81
CA ALA A 223 1.00 22.96 -15.60
C ALA A 223 1.42 21.76 -16.45
N LEU A 224 0.99 20.53 -16.11
CA LEU A 224 1.39 19.33 -16.84
C LEU A 224 0.88 19.38 -18.28
N LYS A 225 1.74 19.01 -19.23
CA LYS A 225 1.44 19.05 -20.66
C LYS A 225 1.79 17.71 -21.32
N GLU A 226 1.17 17.47 -22.47
CA GLU A 226 1.57 16.38 -23.35
C GLU A 226 3.06 16.51 -23.72
N ARG A 227 3.73 15.39 -23.80
CA ARG A 227 5.17 15.21 -24.03
C ARG A 227 6.06 15.51 -22.83
N ASP A 228 5.55 16.00 -21.70
CA ASP A 228 6.34 16.11 -20.47
C ASP A 228 6.86 14.75 -20.05
N ILE A 229 8.03 14.75 -19.40
CA ILE A 229 8.68 13.54 -18.90
C ILE A 229 8.45 13.45 -17.38
N LEU A 230 7.84 12.34 -16.97
CA LEU A 230 7.62 12.00 -15.58
C LEU A 230 8.41 10.75 -15.21
N ARG A 231 9.00 10.71 -14.03
CA ARG A 231 9.70 9.52 -13.54
C ARG A 231 8.77 8.71 -12.68
N ILE A 232 8.66 7.43 -12.99
CA ILE A 232 7.86 6.48 -12.21
C ILE A 232 8.72 5.36 -11.64
N GLU A 233 8.20 4.69 -10.62
CA GLU A 233 8.69 3.44 -10.08
C GLU A 233 7.50 2.50 -9.85
N GLY A 234 7.64 1.26 -10.19
CA GLY A 234 6.59 0.23 -10.04
C GLY A 234 6.94 -1.05 -10.77
N PRO A 235 6.02 -2.05 -10.75
CA PRO A 235 4.69 -2.01 -10.12
C PRO A 235 4.75 -2.20 -8.62
N PHE A 236 3.68 -1.74 -7.92
CA PHE A 236 3.49 -1.94 -6.49
C PHE A 236 2.06 -2.39 -6.18
N GLY A 237 1.85 -2.98 -5.00
CA GLY A 237 0.52 -3.38 -4.52
C GLY A 237 0.20 -4.85 -4.74
N GLN A 238 -0.77 -5.32 -3.94
CA GLN A 238 -1.27 -6.70 -3.96
C GLN A 238 -2.79 -6.74 -4.26
N PHE A 239 -3.36 -5.62 -4.68
CA PHE A 239 -4.76 -5.48 -5.01
C PHE A 239 -5.00 -6.04 -6.42
N GLN A 240 -5.19 -7.36 -6.51
CA GLN A 240 -5.34 -8.06 -7.78
C GLN A 240 -6.24 -9.29 -7.64
N VAL A 241 -6.97 -9.62 -8.70
CA VAL A 241 -7.74 -10.86 -8.80
C VAL A 241 -6.84 -11.99 -9.31
N LYS A 242 -6.97 -13.18 -8.73
CA LYS A 242 -6.21 -14.36 -9.17
C LYS A 242 -7.03 -15.18 -10.15
N PRO A 243 -6.42 -15.71 -11.22
CA PRO A 243 -7.12 -16.55 -12.20
C PRO A 243 -7.56 -17.90 -11.62
N THR A 244 -6.96 -18.33 -10.51
CA THR A 244 -7.29 -19.60 -9.83
C THR A 244 -8.51 -19.49 -8.92
N ASP A 245 -8.95 -18.28 -8.59
CA ASP A 245 -10.12 -18.07 -7.73
C ASP A 245 -11.41 -18.37 -8.48
N THR A 246 -12.40 -18.90 -7.76
CA THR A 246 -13.67 -19.35 -8.37
C THR A 246 -14.91 -18.67 -7.77
N LYS A 247 -14.75 -17.91 -6.69
CA LYS A 247 -15.85 -17.24 -6.00
C LYS A 247 -16.39 -16.06 -6.80
N PRO A 248 -17.70 -15.76 -6.71
CA PRO A 248 -18.28 -14.52 -7.21
C PRO A 248 -17.55 -13.29 -6.68
N ILE A 249 -17.46 -12.25 -7.51
CA ILE A 249 -16.67 -11.04 -7.21
C ILE A 249 -17.59 -9.85 -6.99
N VAL A 250 -17.36 -9.12 -5.90
CA VAL A 250 -17.91 -7.77 -5.67
C VAL A 250 -16.78 -6.75 -5.79
N LEU A 251 -16.89 -5.87 -6.78
CA LEU A 251 -16.00 -4.75 -6.99
C LEU A 251 -16.65 -3.51 -6.41
N LEU A 252 -16.03 -2.90 -5.40
CA LEU A 252 -16.57 -1.77 -4.66
C LEU A 252 -15.65 -0.56 -4.82
N ALA A 253 -16.08 0.45 -5.57
CA ALA A 253 -15.31 1.66 -5.82
C ALA A 253 -15.93 2.89 -5.17
N SER A 254 -15.10 3.86 -4.72
CA SER A 254 -15.54 5.22 -4.47
C SER A 254 -14.66 6.23 -5.20
N GLY A 255 -15.30 7.18 -5.92
CA GLY A 255 -14.59 8.19 -6.70
C GLY A 255 -13.55 7.60 -7.66
N THR A 256 -12.31 8.07 -7.58
CA THR A 256 -11.19 7.57 -8.40
C THR A 256 -10.65 6.19 -7.98
N GLY A 257 -11.16 5.60 -6.90
CA GLY A 257 -10.98 4.17 -6.62
C GLY A 257 -11.51 3.27 -7.74
N PHE A 258 -12.27 3.83 -8.67
CA PHE A 258 -12.66 3.16 -9.91
C PHE A 258 -11.46 2.80 -10.81
N ALA A 259 -10.33 3.50 -10.74
CA ALA A 259 -9.17 3.26 -11.59
C ALA A 259 -8.65 1.80 -11.55
N PRO A 260 -8.23 1.24 -10.40
CA PRO A 260 -7.79 -0.16 -10.34
C PRO A 260 -8.93 -1.15 -10.58
N ILE A 261 -10.16 -0.79 -10.24
CA ILE A 261 -11.35 -1.61 -10.51
C ILE A 261 -11.60 -1.74 -12.02
N LYS A 262 -11.43 -0.65 -12.78
CA LYS A 262 -11.49 -0.68 -14.25
C LYS A 262 -10.43 -1.62 -14.84
N ALA A 263 -9.19 -1.53 -14.37
CA ALA A 263 -8.12 -2.42 -14.80
C ALA A 263 -8.46 -3.90 -14.53
N ILE A 264 -9.01 -4.20 -13.35
CA ILE A 264 -9.46 -5.56 -12.99
C ILE A 264 -10.59 -6.03 -13.92
N LEU A 265 -11.58 -5.19 -14.21
CA LEU A 265 -12.67 -5.55 -15.14
C LEU A 265 -12.14 -5.84 -16.53
N GLU A 266 -11.23 -5.02 -17.06
CA GLU A 266 -10.58 -5.28 -18.34
C GLU A 266 -9.83 -6.62 -18.34
N GLN A 267 -9.12 -6.92 -17.26
CA GLN A 267 -8.41 -8.19 -17.11
C GLN A 267 -9.36 -9.39 -17.06
N LEU A 268 -10.46 -9.31 -16.30
CA LEU A 268 -11.49 -10.37 -16.25
C LEU A 268 -12.11 -10.60 -17.61
N GLN A 269 -12.39 -9.55 -18.37
CA GLN A 269 -12.88 -9.62 -19.73
C GLN A 269 -11.88 -10.29 -20.68
N ASP A 270 -10.60 -9.91 -20.60
CA ASP A 270 -9.53 -10.46 -21.41
C ASP A 270 -9.27 -11.96 -21.10
N TRP A 271 -9.51 -12.38 -19.86
CA TRP A 271 -9.45 -13.79 -19.46
C TRP A 271 -10.69 -14.60 -19.88
N GLY A 272 -11.78 -13.95 -20.27
CA GLY A 272 -13.07 -14.60 -20.47
C GLY A 272 -13.62 -15.19 -19.18
N ASP A 273 -13.40 -14.52 -18.05
CA ASP A 273 -13.80 -14.96 -16.72
C ASP A 273 -15.33 -15.05 -16.64
N ALA A 274 -15.84 -16.21 -16.27
CA ALA A 274 -17.29 -16.50 -16.23
C ALA A 274 -17.90 -16.30 -14.83
N ARG A 275 -17.11 -15.97 -13.80
CA ARG A 275 -17.63 -15.74 -12.44
C ARG A 275 -18.62 -14.58 -12.43
N PRO A 276 -19.70 -14.64 -11.64
CA PRO A 276 -20.55 -13.47 -11.43
C PRO A 276 -19.75 -12.30 -10.86
N VAL A 277 -19.84 -11.14 -11.51
CA VAL A 277 -19.17 -9.90 -11.10
C VAL A 277 -20.22 -8.82 -10.83
N ARG A 278 -20.14 -8.15 -9.69
CA ARG A 278 -20.97 -6.99 -9.37
C ARG A 278 -20.07 -5.80 -9.12
N LEU A 279 -20.24 -4.75 -9.93
CA LEU A 279 -19.55 -3.48 -9.77
C LEU A 279 -20.48 -2.48 -9.07
N TYR A 280 -20.12 -2.06 -7.87
CA TYR A 280 -20.76 -0.96 -7.17
C TYR A 280 -19.82 0.25 -7.18
N TRP A 281 -20.26 1.36 -7.78
CA TRP A 281 -19.45 2.56 -7.84
C TRP A 281 -20.16 3.74 -7.16
N GLY A 282 -19.65 4.10 -5.96
CA GLY A 282 -20.16 5.19 -5.14
C GLY A 282 -19.51 6.52 -5.49
N CYS A 283 -20.35 7.54 -5.74
CA CYS A 283 -19.96 8.93 -5.93
C CYS A 283 -20.89 9.83 -5.15
N ARG A 284 -20.53 11.13 -4.99
CA ARG A 284 -21.44 12.09 -4.34
C ARG A 284 -22.56 12.51 -5.27
N VAL A 285 -22.19 12.99 -6.44
CA VAL A 285 -23.11 13.52 -7.45
C VAL A 285 -22.84 12.86 -8.80
N ARG A 286 -23.77 13.03 -9.76
CA ARG A 286 -23.68 12.40 -11.08
C ARG A 286 -22.40 12.75 -11.85
N ALA A 287 -21.94 14.00 -11.75
CA ALA A 287 -20.73 14.47 -12.44
C ALA A 287 -19.45 13.74 -11.94
N ASP A 288 -19.46 13.19 -10.74
CA ASP A 288 -18.34 12.44 -10.17
C ASP A 288 -18.23 11.02 -10.76
N VAL A 289 -19.28 10.51 -11.44
CA VAL A 289 -19.28 9.21 -12.15
C VAL A 289 -18.69 9.40 -13.55
N TYR A 290 -17.42 9.81 -13.58
CA TYR A 290 -16.74 10.34 -14.77
C TYR A 290 -16.48 9.31 -15.90
N GLN A 291 -16.62 8.01 -15.63
CA GLN A 291 -16.53 6.91 -16.60
C GLN A 291 -17.83 6.10 -16.68
N HIS A 292 -18.97 6.73 -16.43
CA HIS A 292 -20.28 6.07 -16.43
C HIS A 292 -20.55 5.29 -17.72
N ALA A 293 -20.40 5.95 -18.87
CA ALA A 293 -20.59 5.32 -20.18
C ALA A 293 -19.67 4.11 -20.42
N TRP A 294 -18.41 4.18 -19.93
CA TRP A 294 -17.49 3.05 -20.01
C TRP A 294 -18.01 1.86 -19.18
N ALA A 295 -18.49 2.11 -17.97
CA ALA A 295 -19.00 1.06 -17.08
C ALA A 295 -20.31 0.44 -17.62
N GLU A 296 -21.19 1.22 -18.22
CA GLU A 296 -22.39 0.72 -18.91
C GLU A 296 -22.00 -0.15 -20.12
N GLN A 297 -21.00 0.28 -20.90
CA GLN A 297 -20.52 -0.51 -22.03
C GLN A 297 -19.88 -1.83 -21.55
N ALA A 298 -19.12 -1.81 -20.45
CA ALA A 298 -18.55 -3.02 -19.86
C ALA A 298 -19.64 -4.02 -19.41
N GLU A 299 -20.77 -3.53 -18.83
CA GLU A 299 -21.91 -4.37 -18.49
C GLU A 299 -22.56 -5.00 -19.73
N MET A 300 -22.64 -4.28 -20.84
CA MET A 300 -23.14 -4.82 -22.12
C MET A 300 -22.19 -5.88 -22.72
N ASP A 301 -20.89 -5.68 -22.61
CA ASP A 301 -19.86 -6.54 -23.18
C ASP A 301 -19.59 -7.80 -22.35
N MET A 302 -19.91 -7.77 -21.04
CA MET A 302 -19.68 -8.87 -20.09
C MET A 302 -21.01 -9.37 -19.52
N PRO A 303 -21.60 -10.47 -20.04
CA PRO A 303 -22.92 -10.97 -19.61
C PRO A 303 -23.00 -11.34 -18.12
N ASN A 304 -21.86 -11.62 -17.49
CA ASN A 304 -21.74 -11.95 -16.07
C ASN A 304 -21.47 -10.72 -15.17
N LEU A 305 -21.33 -9.52 -15.73
CA LEU A 305 -21.17 -8.26 -15.00
C LEU A 305 -22.52 -7.61 -14.73
N ARG A 306 -22.70 -7.13 -13.51
CA ARG A 306 -23.78 -6.21 -13.13
C ARG A 306 -23.20 -4.92 -12.59
N TYR A 307 -23.52 -3.78 -13.22
CA TYR A 307 -23.09 -2.45 -12.81
C TYR A 307 -24.16 -1.71 -12.01
N VAL A 308 -23.80 -1.20 -10.84
CA VAL A 308 -24.69 -0.50 -9.90
C VAL A 308 -24.03 0.84 -9.50
N PRO A 309 -24.29 1.93 -10.21
CA PRO A 309 -23.85 3.25 -9.77
C PRO A 309 -24.70 3.73 -8.60
N VAL A 310 -24.04 4.34 -7.60
CA VAL A 310 -24.68 4.81 -6.36
C VAL A 310 -24.28 6.27 -6.08
N LEU A 311 -25.25 7.15 -5.83
CA LEU A 311 -24.98 8.52 -5.42
C LEU A 311 -25.35 8.73 -3.95
N SER A 312 -24.43 9.31 -3.17
CA SER A 312 -24.71 9.63 -1.77
C SER A 312 -25.43 10.97 -1.60
N GLU A 313 -25.23 11.91 -2.52
CA GLU A 313 -25.73 13.28 -2.45
C GLU A 313 -26.26 13.75 -3.82
N PRO A 314 -27.22 13.03 -4.45
CA PRO A 314 -27.73 13.41 -5.74
C PRO A 314 -28.42 14.78 -5.65
N ARG A 315 -28.13 15.64 -6.62
CA ARG A 315 -28.79 16.95 -6.74
C ARG A 315 -30.03 16.84 -7.62
N GLU A 316 -30.98 17.72 -7.44
CA GLU A 316 -32.16 17.75 -8.30
C GLU A 316 -31.80 17.89 -9.81
N ALA A 317 -30.79 18.70 -10.13
CA ALA A 317 -30.26 18.86 -11.48
C ALA A 317 -29.63 17.58 -12.07
N ASP A 318 -29.24 16.60 -11.23
CA ASP A 318 -28.69 15.32 -11.70
C ASP A 318 -29.75 14.44 -12.37
N ALA A 319 -31.06 14.72 -12.14
CA ALA A 319 -32.20 13.88 -12.57
C ALA A 319 -31.94 12.37 -12.34
N TRP A 320 -31.30 12.04 -11.19
CA TRP A 320 -30.85 10.70 -10.86
C TRP A 320 -32.02 9.76 -10.59
N ARG A 321 -32.00 8.58 -11.24
CA ARG A 321 -33.01 7.53 -11.05
C ARG A 321 -32.39 6.22 -10.55
N GLY A 322 -31.07 6.20 -10.32
CA GLY A 322 -30.35 5.03 -9.81
C GLY A 322 -30.40 4.95 -8.29
N ARG A 323 -29.50 4.13 -7.73
CA ARG A 323 -29.40 3.91 -6.28
C ARG A 323 -28.89 5.14 -5.56
N VAL A 324 -29.42 5.39 -4.36
CA VAL A 324 -29.05 6.51 -3.48
C VAL A 324 -28.63 5.97 -2.12
N GLY A 325 -27.58 6.55 -1.53
CA GLY A 325 -27.06 6.20 -0.22
C GLY A 325 -25.55 5.88 -0.22
N LEU A 326 -25.08 5.29 0.86
CA LEU A 326 -23.69 4.85 0.97
C LEU A 326 -23.49 3.54 0.18
N VAL A 327 -22.46 3.49 -0.63
CA VAL A 327 -22.26 2.38 -1.58
C VAL A 327 -22.16 1.01 -0.91
N HIS A 328 -21.51 0.90 0.27
CA HIS A 328 -21.42 -0.36 1.00
C HIS A 328 -22.78 -0.80 1.60
N GLU A 329 -23.65 0.15 1.96
CA GLU A 329 -25.02 -0.17 2.42
C GLU A 329 -25.87 -0.71 1.27
N VAL A 330 -25.68 -0.19 0.06
CA VAL A 330 -26.33 -0.73 -1.14
C VAL A 330 -25.86 -2.15 -1.42
N VAL A 331 -24.57 -2.45 -1.26
CA VAL A 331 -24.04 -3.82 -1.34
C VAL A 331 -24.75 -4.73 -0.35
N MET A 332 -24.84 -4.33 0.93
CA MET A 332 -25.52 -5.13 1.97
C MET A 332 -27.00 -5.37 1.68
N ALA A 333 -27.69 -4.39 1.10
CA ALA A 333 -29.09 -4.51 0.74
C ALA A 333 -29.30 -5.49 -0.43
N ASP A 334 -28.38 -5.50 -1.41
CA ASP A 334 -28.47 -6.35 -2.59
C ASP A 334 -27.91 -7.77 -2.37
N LEU A 335 -26.94 -7.89 -1.43
CA LEU A 335 -26.20 -9.11 -1.12
C LEU A 335 -26.14 -9.32 0.41
N PRO A 336 -27.22 -9.77 1.03
CA PRO A 336 -27.26 -9.96 2.49
C PRO A 336 -26.38 -11.11 2.98
N ASP A 337 -25.95 -12.01 2.11
CA ASP A 337 -24.99 -13.08 2.39
C ASP A 337 -23.81 -13.02 1.43
N LEU A 338 -22.62 -12.73 1.96
CA LEU A 338 -21.34 -12.65 1.27
C LEU A 338 -20.37 -13.76 1.67
N SER A 339 -20.81 -14.77 2.42
CA SER A 339 -19.95 -15.86 2.93
C SER A 339 -19.23 -16.63 1.82
N GLY A 340 -19.79 -16.65 0.61
CA GLY A 340 -19.20 -17.29 -0.58
C GLY A 340 -18.58 -16.33 -1.59
N HIS A 341 -18.38 -15.05 -1.26
CA HIS A 341 -17.90 -14.02 -2.19
C HIS A 341 -16.48 -13.56 -1.88
N GLN A 342 -15.88 -12.91 -2.88
CA GLN A 342 -14.69 -12.05 -2.71
C GLN A 342 -15.09 -10.59 -2.92
N VAL A 343 -14.58 -9.70 -2.07
CA VAL A 343 -14.84 -8.25 -2.18
C VAL A 343 -13.52 -7.51 -2.40
N TYR A 344 -13.48 -6.72 -3.45
CA TYR A 344 -12.36 -5.83 -3.80
C TYR A 344 -12.81 -4.39 -3.63
N ALA A 345 -12.37 -3.72 -2.58
CA ALA A 345 -12.79 -2.36 -2.22
C ALA A 345 -11.67 -1.33 -2.43
N CYS A 346 -11.94 -0.29 -3.23
CA CYS A 346 -10.96 0.75 -3.50
C CYS A 346 -11.55 2.16 -3.43
N GLY A 347 -10.77 3.11 -2.90
CA GLY A 347 -11.11 4.53 -2.85
C GLY A 347 -10.93 5.18 -1.48
N ALA A 348 -11.89 6.01 -1.05
CA ALA A 348 -11.79 6.77 0.20
C ALA A 348 -11.65 5.84 1.42
N PRO A 349 -10.68 6.10 2.33
CA PRO A 349 -10.45 5.24 3.50
C PRO A 349 -11.70 5.01 4.35
N VAL A 350 -12.51 6.05 4.53
CA VAL A 350 -13.77 5.97 5.31
C VAL A 350 -14.73 4.94 4.70
N MET A 351 -14.85 4.89 3.38
CA MET A 351 -15.69 3.91 2.68
C MET A 351 -15.13 2.49 2.81
N VAL A 352 -13.82 2.33 2.56
CA VAL A 352 -13.15 1.02 2.62
C VAL A 352 -13.26 0.40 4.01
N HIS A 353 -13.00 1.18 5.07
CA HIS A 353 -13.09 0.70 6.46
C HIS A 353 -14.54 0.39 6.88
N ALA A 354 -15.51 1.22 6.45
CA ALA A 354 -16.92 0.95 6.72
C ALA A 354 -17.36 -0.35 6.01
N ALA A 355 -17.00 -0.51 4.74
CA ALA A 355 -17.30 -1.73 3.99
C ALA A 355 -16.68 -2.97 4.65
N GLN A 356 -15.40 -2.93 5.01
CA GLN A 356 -14.72 -4.06 5.66
C GLN A 356 -15.42 -4.49 6.93
N ARG A 357 -15.73 -3.52 7.81
CA ARG A 357 -16.41 -3.78 9.08
C ARG A 357 -17.82 -4.34 8.87
N ASP A 358 -18.62 -3.64 8.06
CA ASP A 358 -20.05 -3.90 7.98
C ASP A 358 -20.38 -5.14 7.15
N LEU A 359 -19.63 -5.42 6.07
CA LEU A 359 -19.80 -6.63 5.27
C LEU A 359 -19.37 -7.89 6.05
N ALA A 360 -18.33 -7.80 6.87
CA ALA A 360 -17.94 -8.91 7.73
C ALA A 360 -18.99 -9.17 8.83
N LEU A 361 -19.43 -8.12 9.54
CA LEU A 361 -20.33 -8.27 10.68
C LEU A 361 -21.78 -8.59 10.28
N ARG A 362 -22.25 -8.07 9.16
CA ARG A 362 -23.67 -8.11 8.78
C ARG A 362 -23.99 -9.01 7.61
N CYS A 363 -23.01 -9.30 6.73
CA CYS A 363 -23.19 -10.14 5.56
C CYS A 363 -22.33 -11.41 5.58
N GLY A 364 -21.60 -11.68 6.69
CA GLY A 364 -20.84 -12.92 6.85
C GLY A 364 -19.62 -13.03 5.93
N LEU A 365 -19.10 -11.92 5.38
CA LEU A 365 -17.92 -11.94 4.54
C LEU A 365 -16.69 -12.40 5.34
N PRO A 366 -15.98 -13.46 4.91
CA PRO A 366 -14.74 -13.87 5.56
C PRO A 366 -13.67 -12.77 5.48
N ALA A 367 -12.89 -12.57 6.56
CA ALA A 367 -11.93 -11.50 6.64
C ALA A 367 -10.80 -11.61 5.59
N ASP A 368 -10.44 -12.83 5.19
CA ASP A 368 -9.44 -13.17 4.17
C ASP A 368 -9.97 -13.02 2.73
N GLU A 369 -11.27 -12.78 2.56
CA GLU A 369 -11.91 -12.54 1.26
C GLU A 369 -12.22 -11.05 1.01
N PHE A 370 -11.76 -10.17 1.89
CA PHE A 370 -11.84 -8.71 1.70
C PHE A 370 -10.48 -8.15 1.31
N PHE A 371 -10.38 -7.67 0.09
CA PHE A 371 -9.18 -7.06 -0.49
C PHE A 371 -9.38 -5.55 -0.57
N ALA A 372 -8.41 -4.77 -0.11
CA ALA A 372 -8.57 -3.33 0.03
C ALA A 372 -7.39 -2.53 -0.53
N ASP A 373 -7.70 -1.44 -1.24
CA ASP A 373 -6.75 -0.38 -1.59
C ASP A 373 -7.34 0.99 -1.22
N ALA A 374 -7.01 1.48 -0.03
CA ALA A 374 -7.52 2.75 0.48
C ALA A 374 -6.61 3.92 0.07
N PHE A 375 -7.18 4.91 -0.63
CA PHE A 375 -6.43 6.08 -1.11
C PHE A 375 -6.23 7.10 0.01
N THR A 376 -5.07 7.07 0.64
CA THR A 376 -4.71 8.02 1.70
C THR A 376 -4.16 9.32 1.11
N SER A 377 -4.68 10.45 1.57
CA SER A 377 -4.20 11.78 1.24
C SER A 377 -3.03 12.20 2.17
N ALA A 378 -2.37 13.32 1.85
CA ALA A 378 -1.39 13.93 2.75
C ALA A 378 -2.00 14.28 4.12
N ALA A 379 -3.27 14.70 4.15
CA ALA A 379 -3.98 14.97 5.40
C ALA A 379 -4.22 13.71 6.24
N ASP A 380 -4.35 12.55 5.60
CA ASP A 380 -4.47 11.26 6.30
C ASP A 380 -3.15 10.77 6.89
N ARG A 381 -2.01 11.36 6.49
CA ARG A 381 -0.67 11.01 6.92
C ARG A 381 -0.17 11.87 8.08
N VAL A 382 -0.81 13.01 8.30
CA VAL A 382 -0.38 13.94 9.33
C VAL A 382 -0.90 13.49 10.68
N LEU A 383 0.00 13.60 11.63
CA LEU A 383 -0.14 13.57 13.08
C LEU A 383 0.29 12.25 13.72
N ALA A 384 1.59 12.14 13.81
CA ALA A 384 2.20 11.62 15.04
C ALA A 384 2.95 12.77 15.71
#